data_b73da44057b11d83aa68689c9e75cea9
#
_entry.id   b73da44057b11d83aa68689c9e75cea9
#
_cell.length_a   1.000
_cell.length_b   1.000
_cell.length_c   1.000
_cell.angle_alpha   90.00
_cell.angle_beta   90.00
_cell.angle_gamma   90.00
#
_symmetry.space_group_name_H-M   'P 1'
#
loop_
_entity.id
_entity.type
_entity.pdbx_description
1 polymer ?
#
loop_
_entity_poly.entity_id
_entity_poly.type
_entity_poly.pdbx_seq_one_letter_code
_entity_poly.pdbx_strand_id
1 'polypeptide(L)'
;SCQLPDQTQRQPHSLRPRPGMFVEVALSNCMLFFSDGVNLRLHPSAGPTPAKHQLLLGLDDGTILSASVAMYGGVVCWGKPEAFENSYYETAQAKPSPLSEAFSEAYFRALLAPESVRKLPLKAALATEQRIPGLGNGCLQDILWEARLHPRCKVNALSDAELQQLYISLKQTLREMTQAGGRSTEKDLFGQPGGYQVRLCAQTKGKPCPRCGSPIVKEAYLGGSVYTCPTCQ
;
A
#
# COMPACT_ATOMS: atom_id res chain seq x y z
N SER A 1 7.87 0.21 29.18
CA SER A 1 6.76 -0.73 29.43
C SER A 1 5.52 0.06 29.79
N CYS A 2 4.66 0.29 28.82
CA CYS A 2 3.36 0.88 29.05
C CYS A 2 2.46 -0.22 29.64
N GLN A 3 2.19 -0.17 30.93
CA GLN A 3 1.15 -0.98 31.56
C GLN A 3 -0.19 -0.39 31.15
N LEU A 4 -0.99 -1.16 30.42
CA LEU A 4 -2.38 -0.83 30.15
C LEU A 4 -3.18 -0.89 31.47
N PRO A 5 -3.91 0.16 31.83
CA PRO A 5 -4.78 0.11 33.00
C PRO A 5 -5.96 -0.81 32.81
N ASP A 6 -6.46 -1.32 33.92
CA ASP A 6 -7.47 -2.34 34.14
C ASP A 6 -8.71 -2.27 33.22
N GLN A 7 -9.24 -3.45 32.93
CA GLN A 7 -10.33 -3.72 31.99
C GLN A 7 -11.66 -3.09 32.46
N THR A 8 -12.08 -2.01 31.83
CA THR A 8 -13.48 -1.56 31.84
C THR A 8 -13.84 -1.00 30.47
N GLN A 9 -14.74 -1.73 29.80
CA GLN A 9 -15.58 -1.37 28.64
C GLN A 9 -14.98 -0.36 27.65
N ARG A 10 -14.42 -0.85 26.56
CA ARG A 10 -13.85 -0.01 25.50
C ARG A 10 -14.39 -0.45 24.14
N GLN A 11 -15.39 0.23 23.64
CA GLN A 11 -15.78 0.12 22.23
C GLN A 11 -14.74 0.83 21.36
N PRO A 12 -14.31 0.22 20.22
CA PRO A 12 -13.55 0.93 19.22
C PRO A 12 -14.43 2.00 18.60
N HIS A 13 -14.15 3.28 18.86
CA HIS A 13 -14.99 4.39 18.40
C HIS A 13 -14.95 4.65 16.89
N SER A 14 -13.93 4.27 16.19
CA SER A 14 -13.91 4.22 14.70
C SER A 14 -12.62 3.62 14.16
N LEU A 15 -12.75 2.81 13.11
CA LEU A 15 -11.69 2.48 12.16
C LEU A 15 -11.70 3.54 11.07
N ARG A 16 -10.60 4.27 10.89
CA ARG A 16 -10.47 5.26 9.81
C ARG A 16 -9.34 4.83 8.87
N PRO A 17 -9.65 4.43 7.62
CA PRO A 17 -8.62 4.36 6.60
C PRO A 17 -8.07 5.76 6.35
N ARG A 18 -6.76 5.88 6.35
CA ARG A 18 -6.06 7.13 6.07
C ARG A 18 -5.37 7.06 4.72
N PRO A 19 -5.11 8.21 4.05
CA PRO A 19 -4.26 8.23 2.87
C PRO A 19 -2.91 7.58 3.17
N GLY A 20 -2.43 6.76 2.24
CA GLY A 20 -1.23 5.97 2.46
C GLY A 20 -1.55 4.52 2.85
N MET A 21 -0.54 3.78 3.29
CA MET A 21 -0.65 2.39 3.76
C MET A 21 -0.74 2.35 5.29
N PHE A 22 -1.67 3.14 5.87
CA PHE A 22 -1.81 3.28 7.30
C PHE A 22 -3.23 2.94 7.75
N VAL A 23 -3.33 2.33 8.91
CA VAL A 23 -4.59 2.07 9.60
C VAL A 23 -4.52 2.68 11.00
N GLU A 24 -5.51 3.48 11.35
CA GLU A 24 -5.69 4.01 12.69
C GLU A 24 -6.90 3.38 13.37
N VAL A 25 -6.72 2.99 14.61
CA VAL A 25 -7.78 2.50 15.49
C VAL A 25 -7.89 3.45 16.67
N ALA A 26 -9.01 4.18 16.73
CA ALA A 26 -9.30 5.06 17.85
C ALA A 26 -9.89 4.26 19.01
N LEU A 27 -9.22 4.27 20.14
CA LEU A 27 -9.72 3.78 21.42
C LEU A 27 -10.12 4.96 22.32
N SER A 28 -10.73 4.69 23.46
CA SER A 28 -11.24 5.76 24.36
C SER A 28 -10.16 6.78 24.73
N ASN A 29 -8.99 6.33 25.11
CA ASN A 29 -7.92 7.18 25.67
C ASN A 29 -6.59 7.08 24.90
N CYS A 30 -6.53 6.29 23.82
CA CYS A 30 -5.33 6.19 22.97
C CYS A 30 -5.68 5.94 21.51
N MET A 31 -4.69 6.12 20.69
CA MET A 31 -4.71 5.78 19.26
C MET A 31 -3.73 4.65 19.00
N LEU A 32 -4.14 3.69 18.21
CA LEU A 32 -3.26 2.68 17.64
C LEU A 32 -3.02 3.00 16.17
N PHE A 33 -1.80 2.86 15.76
CA PHE A 33 -1.35 3.11 14.41
C PHE A 33 -0.62 1.87 13.87
N PHE A 34 -0.98 1.48 12.68
CA PHE A 34 -0.37 0.37 11.95
C PHE A 34 0.14 0.88 10.61
N SER A 35 1.43 0.68 10.35
CA SER A 35 2.05 1.05 9.08
C SER A 35 2.12 -0.12 8.11
N ASP A 36 2.58 0.16 6.89
CA ASP A 36 2.88 -0.87 5.88
C ASP A 36 3.79 -1.96 6.44
N GLY A 37 3.52 -3.21 6.04
CA GLY A 37 4.22 -4.39 6.57
C GLY A 37 3.61 -4.97 7.84
N VAL A 38 2.51 -4.39 8.37
CA VAL A 38 1.72 -4.99 9.45
C VAL A 38 0.58 -5.81 8.85
N ASN A 39 0.50 -7.08 9.23
CA ASN A 39 -0.63 -7.94 8.90
C ASN A 39 -1.62 -7.95 10.05
N LEU A 40 -2.81 -7.42 9.81
CA LEU A 40 -3.93 -7.46 10.75
C LEU A 40 -4.84 -8.66 10.45
N ARG A 41 -5.30 -9.36 11.50
CA ARG A 41 -6.26 -10.46 11.39
C ARG A 41 -7.26 -10.41 12.55
N LEU A 42 -8.52 -10.63 12.21
CA LEU A 42 -9.59 -10.80 13.18
C LEU A 42 -9.85 -12.32 13.37
N HIS A 43 -9.87 -12.75 14.61
CA HIS A 43 -10.12 -14.14 14.99
C HIS A 43 -11.43 -14.25 15.75
N PRO A 44 -12.24 -15.29 15.50
CA PRO A 44 -13.45 -15.53 16.27
C PRO A 44 -13.10 -15.85 17.73
N SER A 45 -14.01 -15.56 18.65
CA SER A 45 -13.85 -15.74 20.10
C SER A 45 -13.46 -17.16 20.53
N ALA A 46 -13.91 -18.17 19.80
CA ALA A 46 -13.64 -19.59 20.07
C ALA A 46 -12.46 -20.16 19.26
N GLY A 47 -11.74 -19.33 18.50
CA GLY A 47 -10.64 -19.75 17.65
C GLY A 47 -9.28 -19.74 18.34
N PRO A 48 -8.29 -20.52 17.82
CA PRO A 48 -6.94 -20.47 18.32
C PRO A 48 -6.30 -19.11 18.01
N THR A 49 -5.65 -18.51 18.99
CA THR A 49 -4.82 -17.31 18.78
C THR A 49 -3.55 -17.67 18.00
N PRO A 50 -3.09 -16.79 17.07
CA PRO A 50 -1.89 -17.07 16.31
C PRO A 50 -0.67 -17.14 17.22
N ALA A 51 0.16 -18.14 17.03
CA ALA A 51 1.38 -18.34 17.83
C ALA A 51 2.41 -17.19 17.66
N LYS A 52 2.42 -16.53 16.50
CA LYS A 52 3.29 -15.38 16.21
C LYS A 52 2.44 -14.13 16.08
N HIS A 53 2.63 -13.20 16.99
CA HIS A 53 2.00 -11.89 16.99
C HIS A 53 2.88 -10.90 17.76
N GLN A 54 2.77 -9.62 17.42
CA GLN A 54 3.33 -8.51 18.17
C GLN A 54 2.26 -7.78 19.01
N LEU A 55 1.00 -7.92 18.62
CA LEU A 55 -0.13 -7.37 19.35
C LEU A 55 -1.31 -8.33 19.30
N LEU A 56 -1.99 -8.50 20.44
CA LEU A 56 -3.31 -9.10 20.55
C LEU A 56 -4.23 -8.14 21.29
N LEU A 57 -5.38 -7.85 20.70
CA LEU A 57 -6.43 -7.05 21.32
C LEU A 57 -7.71 -7.90 21.41
N GLY A 58 -8.19 -8.16 22.61
CA GLY A 58 -9.53 -8.67 22.84
C GLY A 58 -10.56 -7.55 22.60
N LEU A 59 -11.62 -7.85 21.88
CA LEU A 59 -12.76 -6.95 21.65
C LEU A 59 -13.92 -7.36 22.56
N ASP A 60 -14.87 -6.44 22.78
CA ASP A 60 -15.98 -6.64 23.71
C ASP A 60 -16.93 -7.79 23.30
N ASP A 61 -16.97 -8.13 22.02
CA ASP A 61 -17.71 -9.28 21.48
C ASP A 61 -16.97 -10.64 21.61
N GLY A 62 -15.81 -10.62 22.26
CA GLY A 62 -14.95 -11.78 22.46
C GLY A 62 -14.06 -12.11 21.26
N THR A 63 -14.15 -11.38 20.14
CA THR A 63 -13.21 -11.54 19.03
C THR A 63 -11.83 -10.98 19.37
N ILE A 64 -10.82 -11.42 18.65
CA ILE A 64 -9.42 -11.02 18.88
C ILE A 64 -8.84 -10.43 17.61
N LEU A 65 -8.37 -9.18 17.68
CA LEU A 65 -7.57 -8.58 16.64
C LEU A 65 -6.10 -8.89 16.91
N SER A 66 -5.44 -9.55 15.97
CA SER A 66 -3.99 -9.76 16.01
C SER A 66 -3.27 -8.90 15.00
N ALA A 67 -2.07 -8.45 15.38
CA ALA A 67 -1.12 -7.81 14.48
C ALA A 67 0.19 -8.60 14.45
N SER A 68 0.69 -8.90 13.26
CA SER A 68 2.04 -9.41 13.04
C SER A 68 2.81 -8.47 12.14
N VAL A 69 4.05 -8.17 12.53
CA VAL A 69 4.91 -7.22 11.82
C VAL A 69 5.86 -7.98 10.92
N ALA A 70 5.92 -7.60 9.66
CA ALA A 70 6.86 -8.09 8.68
C ALA A 70 7.68 -6.93 8.09
N MET A 71 8.92 -7.17 7.79
CA MET A 71 9.85 -6.21 7.16
C MET A 71 9.93 -4.89 7.94
N TYR A 72 9.45 -3.79 7.38
CA TYR A 72 9.54 -2.42 7.94
C TYR A 72 8.26 -1.97 8.64
N GLY A 73 7.33 -2.88 8.90
CA GLY A 73 6.07 -2.56 9.57
C GLY A 73 6.28 -2.04 10.99
N GLY A 74 5.37 -1.21 11.45
CA GLY A 74 5.37 -0.65 12.80
C GLY A 74 3.98 -0.64 13.41
N VAL A 75 3.91 -0.92 14.70
CA VAL A 75 2.73 -0.75 15.54
C VAL A 75 3.08 0.28 16.61
N VAL A 76 2.33 1.37 16.65
CA VAL A 76 2.54 2.46 17.61
C VAL A 76 1.26 2.73 18.37
N CYS A 77 1.38 3.01 19.65
CA CYS A 77 0.28 3.46 20.51
C CYS A 77 0.69 4.77 21.17
N TRP A 78 -0.20 5.76 21.14
CA TRP A 78 -0.02 7.01 21.89
C TRP A 78 -1.29 7.43 22.61
N GLY A 79 -1.13 8.13 23.72
CA GLY A 79 -2.23 8.67 24.51
C GLY A 79 -2.86 9.92 23.85
N LYS A 80 -4.16 10.09 23.99
CA LYS A 80 -4.82 11.36 23.66
C LYS A 80 -4.62 12.34 24.84
N PRO A 81 -4.37 13.63 24.59
CA PRO A 81 -4.40 14.36 23.31
C PRO A 81 -3.05 14.46 22.58
N GLU A 82 -2.05 13.65 22.93
CA GLU A 82 -0.74 13.71 22.30
C GLU A 82 -0.81 13.58 20.77
N ALA A 83 0.06 14.30 20.06
CA ALA A 83 0.22 14.18 18.63
C ALA A 83 1.21 13.07 18.30
N PHE A 84 0.92 12.31 17.24
CA PHE A 84 1.87 11.35 16.69
C PHE A 84 2.73 12.04 15.65
N GLU A 85 3.98 12.30 16.00
CA GLU A 85 4.98 12.90 15.12
C GLU A 85 5.64 11.82 14.26
N ASN A 86 5.31 11.81 12.98
CA ASN A 86 5.91 10.93 11.98
C ASN A 86 5.84 11.60 10.61
N SER A 87 6.99 12.05 10.11
CA SER A 87 7.09 12.81 8.85
C SER A 87 6.55 12.05 7.64
N TYR A 88 6.64 10.72 7.63
CA TYR A 88 6.13 9.88 6.56
C TYR A 88 4.59 9.85 6.55
N TYR A 89 3.98 9.76 7.73
CA TYR A 89 2.55 9.81 7.94
C TYR A 89 1.99 11.21 7.62
N GLU A 90 2.63 12.28 8.12
CA GLU A 90 2.26 13.66 7.85
C GLU A 90 2.30 13.98 6.35
N THR A 91 3.36 13.52 5.67
CA THR A 91 3.51 13.67 4.21
C THR A 91 2.37 12.96 3.47
N ALA A 92 1.98 11.77 3.91
CA ALA A 92 0.87 11.03 3.30
C ALA A 92 -0.48 11.71 3.53
N GLN A 93 -0.69 12.30 4.71
CA GLN A 93 -1.94 13.02 5.03
C GLN A 93 -2.08 14.35 4.28
N ALA A 94 -0.97 15.05 4.02
CA ALA A 94 -0.96 16.34 3.34
C ALA A 94 -1.26 16.24 1.83
N LYS A 95 -1.23 15.04 1.25
CA LYS A 95 -1.38 14.82 -0.18
C LYS A 95 -2.72 14.17 -0.52
N PRO A 96 -3.30 14.45 -1.71
CA PRO A 96 -4.52 13.79 -2.14
C PRO A 96 -4.30 12.30 -2.38
N SER A 97 -5.30 11.49 -2.01
CA SER A 97 -5.33 10.08 -2.41
C SER A 97 -5.33 9.94 -3.93
N PRO A 98 -4.57 9.00 -4.52
CA PRO A 98 -4.60 8.77 -5.95
C PRO A 98 -5.98 8.32 -6.48
N LEU A 99 -6.89 7.90 -5.60
CA LEU A 99 -8.27 7.56 -5.94
C LEU A 99 -9.22 8.77 -5.95
N SER A 100 -8.84 9.88 -5.31
CA SER A 100 -9.67 11.09 -5.23
C SER A 100 -9.66 11.90 -6.54
N GLU A 101 -10.64 12.79 -6.70
CA GLU A 101 -10.68 13.75 -7.81
C GLU A 101 -9.59 14.81 -7.71
N ALA A 102 -9.20 15.18 -6.48
CA ALA A 102 -8.10 16.10 -6.24
C ALA A 102 -6.75 15.62 -6.81
N PHE A 103 -6.59 14.29 -6.99
CA PHE A 103 -5.45 13.72 -7.73
C PHE A 103 -5.73 13.80 -9.24
N SER A 104 -5.72 15.01 -9.77
CA SER A 104 -5.93 15.31 -11.20
C SER A 104 -4.67 15.01 -12.03
N GLU A 105 -4.81 14.98 -13.36
CA GLU A 105 -3.66 14.87 -14.27
C GLU A 105 -2.70 16.05 -14.09
N ALA A 106 -3.22 17.26 -13.92
CA ALA A 106 -2.40 18.45 -13.67
C ALA A 106 -1.59 18.31 -12.37
N TYR A 107 -2.21 17.80 -11.29
CA TYR A 107 -1.51 17.49 -10.05
C TYR A 107 -0.42 16.42 -10.26
N PHE A 108 -0.73 15.34 -10.97
CA PHE A 108 0.23 14.28 -11.26
C PHE A 108 1.43 14.81 -12.07
N ARG A 109 1.19 15.62 -13.10
CA ARG A 109 2.25 16.26 -13.89
C ARG A 109 3.10 17.21 -13.04
N ALA A 110 2.48 18.03 -12.20
CA ALA A 110 3.18 18.92 -11.27
C ALA A 110 4.06 18.14 -10.27
N LEU A 111 3.60 16.99 -9.81
CA LEU A 111 4.36 16.09 -8.91
C LEU A 111 5.66 15.56 -9.55
N LEU A 112 5.66 15.36 -10.87
CA LEU A 112 6.81 14.85 -11.64
C LEU A 112 7.65 15.94 -12.27
N ALA A 113 7.22 17.22 -12.23
CA ALA A 113 7.88 18.34 -12.88
C ALA A 113 9.24 18.76 -12.27
N PRO A 114 9.50 18.65 -10.94
CA PRO A 114 10.78 19.06 -10.38
C PRO A 114 11.96 18.35 -11.04
N GLU A 115 13.03 19.08 -11.32
CA GLU A 115 14.20 18.56 -12.05
C GLU A 115 14.86 17.36 -11.34
N SER A 116 14.84 17.35 -10.00
CA SER A 116 15.30 16.23 -9.19
C SER A 116 14.46 14.96 -9.42
N VAL A 117 13.14 15.08 -9.63
CA VAL A 117 12.24 13.98 -9.88
C VAL A 117 12.31 13.52 -11.34
N ARG A 118 12.44 14.45 -12.28
CA ARG A 118 12.53 14.13 -13.72
C ARG A 118 13.71 13.22 -14.06
N LYS A 119 14.80 13.28 -13.31
CA LYS A 119 15.99 12.42 -13.49
C LYS A 119 15.84 11.02 -12.89
N LEU A 120 14.81 10.81 -12.07
CA LEU A 120 14.57 9.51 -11.42
C LEU A 120 13.98 8.50 -12.39
N PRO A 121 14.30 7.21 -12.22
CA PRO A 121 13.54 6.15 -12.85
C PRO A 121 12.11 6.08 -12.28
N LEU A 122 11.16 5.61 -13.09
CA LEU A 122 9.74 5.58 -12.73
C LEU A 122 9.48 4.86 -11.39
N LYS A 123 10.19 3.76 -11.11
CA LYS A 123 10.07 3.10 -9.80
C LYS A 123 10.38 4.04 -8.64
N ALA A 124 11.46 4.80 -8.71
CA ALA A 124 11.82 5.74 -7.66
C ALA A 124 10.89 6.97 -7.64
N ALA A 125 10.56 7.50 -8.82
CA ALA A 125 9.69 8.67 -8.92
C ALA A 125 8.28 8.44 -8.35
N LEU A 126 7.72 7.24 -8.50
CA LEU A 126 6.33 6.96 -8.15
C LEU A 126 6.15 6.27 -6.79
N ALA A 127 7.07 5.37 -6.39
CA ALA A 127 6.90 4.50 -5.23
C ALA A 127 7.84 4.80 -4.06
N THR A 128 8.44 6.00 -3.99
CA THR A 128 9.26 6.41 -2.85
C THR A 128 8.81 7.76 -2.28
N GLU A 129 9.23 8.06 -1.05
CA GLU A 129 9.02 9.34 -0.35
C GLU A 129 7.55 9.74 -0.21
N GLN A 130 6.62 8.79 -0.18
CA GLN A 130 5.17 9.07 -0.20
C GLN A 130 4.80 10.15 -1.23
N ARG A 131 5.48 10.14 -2.38
CA ARG A 131 5.20 11.09 -3.46
C ARG A 131 3.78 10.89 -3.96
N ILE A 132 3.37 9.61 -4.07
CA ILE A 132 1.97 9.20 -4.23
C ILE A 132 1.60 8.37 -3.00
N PRO A 133 0.76 8.89 -2.09
CA PRO A 133 0.43 8.20 -0.85
C PRO A 133 -0.14 6.80 -1.08
N GLY A 134 0.46 5.79 -0.43
CA GLY A 134 0.02 4.40 -0.51
C GLY A 134 0.43 3.64 -1.77
N LEU A 135 1.11 4.26 -2.72
CA LEU A 135 1.60 3.58 -3.91
C LEU A 135 2.89 2.81 -3.62
N GLY A 136 2.75 1.54 -3.31
CA GLY A 136 3.87 0.63 -3.11
C GLY A 136 4.31 -0.08 -4.39
N ASN A 137 5.48 -0.72 -4.32
CA ASN A 137 6.08 -1.48 -5.44
C ASN A 137 5.15 -2.55 -6.01
N GLY A 138 4.29 -3.14 -5.17
CA GLY A 138 3.35 -4.17 -5.61
C GLY A 138 2.29 -3.69 -6.60
N CYS A 139 1.70 -2.51 -6.37
CA CYS A 139 0.72 -1.91 -7.28
C CYS A 139 1.40 -1.30 -8.50
N LEU A 140 2.58 -0.69 -8.28
CA LEU A 140 3.32 0.00 -9.33
C LEU A 140 3.62 -0.88 -10.54
N GLN A 141 3.92 -2.16 -10.33
CA GLN A 141 4.32 -3.07 -11.41
C GLN A 141 3.19 -3.27 -12.42
N ASP A 142 1.97 -3.51 -11.96
CA ASP A 142 0.80 -3.65 -12.84
C ASP A 142 0.44 -2.32 -13.52
N ILE A 143 0.58 -1.19 -12.82
CA ILE A 143 0.39 0.15 -13.40
C ILE A 143 1.36 0.39 -14.56
N LEU A 144 2.65 0.11 -14.36
CA LEU A 144 3.66 0.30 -15.40
C LEU A 144 3.48 -0.68 -16.58
N TRP A 145 3.01 -1.91 -16.31
CA TRP A 145 2.69 -2.85 -17.36
C TRP A 145 1.49 -2.38 -18.20
N GLU A 146 0.45 -1.84 -17.56
CA GLU A 146 -0.67 -1.24 -18.30
C GLU A 146 -0.23 -0.03 -19.14
N ALA A 147 0.63 0.81 -18.58
CA ALA A 147 1.18 1.96 -19.29
C ALA A 147 2.24 1.59 -20.36
N ARG A 148 2.66 0.33 -20.45
CA ARG A 148 3.75 -0.15 -21.33
C ARG A 148 5.09 0.53 -21.05
N LEU A 149 5.35 0.88 -19.82
CA LEU A 149 6.56 1.58 -19.39
C LEU A 149 7.44 0.70 -18.51
N HIS A 150 8.73 0.69 -18.79
CA HIS A 150 9.68 -0.07 -17.98
C HIS A 150 10.01 0.67 -16.66
N PRO A 151 10.11 0.00 -15.51
CA PRO A 151 10.40 0.65 -14.21
C PRO A 151 11.70 1.45 -14.16
N ARG A 152 12.65 1.14 -15.05
CA ARG A 152 13.95 1.86 -15.18
C ARG A 152 13.87 3.08 -16.08
N CYS A 153 12.79 3.26 -16.85
CA CYS A 153 12.61 4.43 -17.70
C CYS A 153 12.63 5.69 -16.82
N LYS A 154 13.36 6.72 -17.22
CA LYS A 154 13.41 7.99 -16.51
C LYS A 154 12.21 8.84 -16.85
N VAL A 155 11.73 9.63 -15.89
CA VAL A 155 10.58 10.53 -16.08
C VAL A 155 10.81 11.50 -17.24
N ASN A 156 12.02 12.04 -17.38
CA ASN A 156 12.36 12.98 -18.46
C ASN A 156 12.49 12.35 -19.85
N ALA A 157 12.45 11.04 -19.95
CA ALA A 157 12.45 10.32 -21.23
C ALA A 157 11.03 10.08 -21.77
N LEU A 158 10.00 10.38 -20.97
CA LEU A 158 8.61 10.18 -21.37
C LEU A 158 8.12 11.34 -22.25
N SER A 159 7.42 11.00 -23.30
CA SER A 159 6.59 11.92 -24.07
C SER A 159 5.34 12.35 -23.27
N ASP A 160 4.69 13.42 -23.69
CA ASP A 160 3.42 13.86 -23.08
C ASP A 160 2.32 12.81 -23.17
N ALA A 161 2.26 12.05 -24.26
CA ALA A 161 1.32 10.95 -24.44
C ALA A 161 1.59 9.80 -23.47
N GLU A 162 2.85 9.44 -23.22
CA GLU A 162 3.24 8.42 -22.25
C GLU A 162 2.96 8.86 -20.81
N LEU A 163 3.17 10.15 -20.47
CA LEU A 163 2.80 10.69 -19.16
C LEU A 163 1.30 10.64 -18.93
N GLN A 164 0.50 10.98 -19.94
CA GLN A 164 -0.95 10.89 -19.90
C GLN A 164 -1.40 9.44 -19.74
N GLN A 165 -0.84 8.51 -20.52
CA GLN A 165 -1.14 7.09 -20.43
C GLN A 165 -0.77 6.52 -19.05
N LEU A 166 0.35 6.94 -18.48
CA LEU A 166 0.77 6.56 -17.13
C LEU A 166 -0.23 7.02 -16.07
N TYR A 167 -0.72 8.26 -16.16
CA TYR A 167 -1.75 8.77 -15.26
C TYR A 167 -3.05 7.97 -15.37
N ILE A 168 -3.51 7.70 -16.59
CA ILE A 168 -4.73 6.91 -16.84
C ILE A 168 -4.57 5.51 -16.26
N SER A 169 -3.46 4.83 -16.56
CA SER A 169 -3.16 3.48 -16.07
C SER A 169 -3.10 3.43 -14.55
N LEU A 170 -2.51 4.44 -13.90
CA LEU A 170 -2.46 4.56 -12.45
C LEU A 170 -3.87 4.64 -11.84
N LYS A 171 -4.69 5.56 -12.33
CA LYS A 171 -6.06 5.74 -11.83
C LYS A 171 -6.91 4.50 -12.03
N GLN A 172 -6.86 3.92 -13.22
CA GLN A 172 -7.66 2.75 -13.58
C GLN A 172 -7.24 1.52 -12.78
N THR A 173 -5.95 1.19 -12.74
CA THR A 173 -5.45 0.00 -12.02
C THR A 173 -5.77 0.07 -10.53
N LEU A 174 -5.60 1.24 -9.90
CA LEU A 174 -5.94 1.40 -8.48
C LEU A 174 -7.45 1.30 -8.21
N ARG A 175 -8.29 1.79 -9.13
CA ARG A 175 -9.75 1.61 -9.03
C ARG A 175 -10.15 0.14 -9.15
N GLU A 176 -9.60 -0.58 -10.14
CA GLU A 176 -9.83 -2.01 -10.31
C GLU A 176 -9.42 -2.81 -9.07
N MET A 177 -8.24 -2.53 -8.51
CA MET A 177 -7.79 -3.16 -7.26
C MET A 177 -8.75 -2.90 -6.10
N THR A 178 -9.23 -1.67 -5.96
CA THR A 178 -10.15 -1.29 -4.88
C THR A 178 -11.53 -1.93 -5.06
N GLN A 179 -12.08 -1.91 -6.27
CA GLN A 179 -13.38 -2.50 -6.59
C GLN A 179 -13.38 -4.02 -6.41
N ALA A 180 -12.24 -4.66 -6.66
CA ALA A 180 -12.07 -6.09 -6.44
C ALA A 180 -11.77 -6.47 -4.97
N GLY A 181 -11.85 -5.52 -4.03
CA GLY A 181 -11.56 -5.77 -2.60
C GLY A 181 -10.09 -6.05 -2.30
N GLY A 182 -9.18 -5.55 -3.13
CA GLY A 182 -7.74 -5.71 -2.95
C GLY A 182 -7.08 -6.68 -3.94
N ARG A 183 -5.78 -6.84 -3.79
CA ARG A 183 -4.94 -7.67 -4.65
C ARG A 183 -4.97 -9.14 -4.21
N SER A 184 -4.95 -10.07 -5.16
CA SER A 184 -4.94 -11.52 -4.88
C SER A 184 -3.71 -12.01 -4.07
N THR A 185 -2.68 -11.17 -3.98
CA THR A 185 -1.46 -11.45 -3.19
C THR A 185 -1.54 -10.96 -1.74
N GLU A 186 -2.61 -10.27 -1.38
CA GLU A 186 -2.85 -9.70 -0.05
C GLU A 186 -4.13 -10.31 0.54
N LYS A 187 -4.25 -10.24 1.85
CA LYS A 187 -5.40 -10.81 2.57
C LYS A 187 -6.04 -9.75 3.44
N ASP A 188 -7.35 -9.77 3.51
CA ASP A 188 -8.15 -8.93 4.40
C ASP A 188 -8.05 -9.36 5.88
N LEU A 189 -8.82 -8.73 6.76
CA LEU A 189 -8.87 -9.04 8.19
C LEU A 189 -9.31 -10.49 8.47
N PHE A 190 -10.08 -11.09 7.58
CA PHE A 190 -10.59 -12.46 7.71
C PHE A 190 -9.71 -13.51 7.03
N GLY A 191 -8.58 -13.09 6.44
CA GLY A 191 -7.65 -13.97 5.75
C GLY A 191 -8.04 -14.28 4.30
N GLN A 192 -9.07 -13.65 3.76
CA GLN A 192 -9.49 -13.83 2.37
C GLN A 192 -8.61 -13.02 1.43
N PRO A 193 -8.14 -13.58 0.30
CA PRO A 193 -7.39 -12.83 -0.68
C PRO A 193 -8.29 -11.83 -1.42
N GLY A 194 -7.72 -10.72 -1.86
CA GLY A 194 -8.41 -9.79 -2.74
C GLY A 194 -8.74 -10.42 -4.10
N GLY A 195 -9.74 -9.88 -4.79
CA GLY A 195 -10.21 -10.41 -6.08
C GLY A 195 -9.38 -9.94 -7.29
N TYR A 196 -8.60 -8.87 -7.16
CA TYR A 196 -7.77 -8.38 -8.27
C TYR A 196 -6.61 -9.33 -8.56
N GLN A 197 -6.62 -9.94 -9.73
CA GLN A 197 -5.56 -10.86 -10.16
C GLN A 197 -4.32 -10.09 -10.58
N VAL A 198 -3.28 -10.14 -9.74
CA VAL A 198 -2.01 -9.44 -9.99
C VAL A 198 -1.32 -10.04 -11.20
N ARG A 199 -0.94 -9.20 -12.16
CA ARG A 199 -0.30 -9.63 -13.42
C ARG A 199 1.19 -9.84 -13.26
N LEU A 200 1.85 -8.94 -12.52
CA LEU A 200 3.30 -8.94 -12.34
C LEU A 200 3.69 -9.11 -10.87
N CYS A 201 4.03 -10.33 -10.47
CA CYS A 201 4.43 -10.66 -9.09
C CYS A 201 5.32 -11.92 -9.04
N ALA A 202 5.72 -12.32 -7.84
CA ALA A 202 6.53 -13.52 -7.64
C ALA A 202 5.86 -14.80 -8.20
N GLN A 203 4.54 -14.89 -8.13
CA GLN A 203 3.77 -16.06 -8.58
C GLN A 203 3.63 -16.14 -10.10
N THR A 204 3.83 -15.03 -10.80
CA THR A 204 3.73 -14.94 -12.28
C THR A 204 5.08 -14.97 -12.97
N LYS A 205 6.20 -14.95 -12.22
CA LYS A 205 7.55 -15.09 -12.79
C LYS A 205 7.65 -16.35 -13.65
N GLY A 206 8.16 -16.20 -14.87
CA GLY A 206 8.31 -17.28 -15.86
C GLY A 206 7.02 -17.71 -16.56
N LYS A 207 5.85 -17.25 -16.11
CA LYS A 207 4.58 -17.48 -16.79
C LYS A 207 4.43 -16.57 -18.00
N PRO A 208 3.59 -16.95 -18.99
CA PRO A 208 3.34 -16.11 -20.16
C PRO A 208 2.63 -14.81 -19.74
N CYS A 209 3.08 -13.69 -20.30
CA CYS A 209 2.43 -12.39 -20.19
C CYS A 209 1.02 -12.48 -20.76
N PRO A 210 -0.03 -12.01 -20.03
CA PRO A 210 -1.40 -12.10 -20.51
C PRO A 210 -1.68 -11.27 -21.78
N ARG A 211 -0.79 -10.34 -22.15
CA ARG A 211 -0.94 -9.50 -23.35
C ARG A 211 -0.23 -10.07 -24.59
N CYS A 212 0.99 -10.61 -24.43
CA CYS A 212 1.82 -10.99 -25.57
C CYS A 212 2.41 -12.40 -25.49
N GLY A 213 2.18 -13.14 -24.41
CA GLY A 213 2.68 -14.51 -24.22
C GLY A 213 4.16 -14.62 -23.83
N SER A 214 4.95 -13.55 -23.89
CA SER A 214 6.37 -13.59 -23.49
C SER A 214 6.52 -13.88 -21.99
N PRO A 215 7.55 -14.63 -21.57
CA PRO A 215 7.74 -14.97 -20.16
C PRO A 215 8.03 -13.71 -19.31
N ILE A 216 7.35 -13.61 -18.16
CA ILE A 216 7.58 -12.54 -17.18
C ILE A 216 8.93 -12.76 -16.52
N VAL A 217 9.77 -11.74 -16.52
CA VAL A 217 11.10 -11.76 -15.92
C VAL A 217 11.11 -11.05 -14.55
N LYS A 218 12.07 -11.45 -13.70
CA LYS A 218 12.32 -10.84 -12.39
C LYS A 218 13.72 -10.28 -12.35
N GLU A 219 13.85 -9.06 -11.83
CA GLU A 219 15.12 -8.42 -11.53
C GLU A 219 15.14 -7.88 -10.09
N ALA A 220 16.34 -7.81 -9.47
CA ALA A 220 16.56 -7.00 -8.29
C ALA A 220 16.81 -5.55 -8.71
N TYR A 221 16.03 -4.61 -8.13
CA TYR A 221 16.18 -3.21 -8.49
C TYR A 221 15.70 -2.29 -7.37
N LEU A 222 16.54 -1.33 -6.96
CA LEU A 222 16.26 -0.34 -5.92
C LEU A 222 15.65 -0.95 -4.64
N GLY A 223 16.39 -1.86 -4.02
CA GLY A 223 16.02 -2.48 -2.74
C GLY A 223 14.85 -3.45 -2.77
N GLY A 224 14.36 -3.85 -3.95
CA GLY A 224 13.26 -4.79 -4.08
C GLY A 224 13.29 -5.55 -5.40
N SER A 225 12.30 -6.43 -5.60
CA SER A 225 12.12 -7.14 -6.88
C SER A 225 11.20 -6.33 -7.79
N VAL A 226 11.53 -6.28 -9.07
CA VAL A 226 10.63 -5.85 -10.15
C VAL A 226 10.34 -7.03 -11.07
N TYR A 227 9.11 -7.10 -11.52
CA TYR A 227 8.65 -8.10 -12.49
C TYR A 227 8.19 -7.34 -13.73
N THR A 228 8.65 -7.75 -14.90
CA THR A 228 8.37 -7.05 -16.16
C THR A 228 8.10 -8.04 -17.28
N CYS A 229 7.40 -7.59 -18.31
CA CYS A 229 7.31 -8.27 -19.57
C CYS A 229 8.29 -7.62 -20.56
N PRO A 230 9.34 -8.31 -21.02
CA PRO A 230 10.39 -7.70 -21.85
C PRO A 230 9.89 -7.24 -23.23
N THR A 231 8.70 -7.71 -23.65
CA THR A 231 8.08 -7.32 -24.93
C THR A 231 7.10 -6.16 -24.78
N CYS A 232 6.40 -6.05 -23.64
CA CYS A 232 5.36 -5.03 -23.44
C CYS A 232 5.89 -3.74 -22.83
N GLN A 233 7.07 -3.76 -22.18
CA GLN A 233 7.67 -2.67 -21.40
C GLN A 233 9.15 -2.34 -21.90
#